data_e51827378419ec43c1875d2ab69b0e75
#
_entry.id   e51827378419ec43c1875d2ab69b0e75
#
_cell.length_a   1.000
_cell.length_b   1.000
_cell.length_c   1.000
_cell.angle_alpha   90.00
_cell.angle_beta   90.00
_cell.angle_gamma   90.00
#
_symmetry.space_group_name_H-M   'P 1'
#
loop_
_entity.id
_entity.type
_entity.pdbx_description
1 polymer ?
#
loop_
_entity_poly.entity_id
_entity_poly.type
_entity_poly.pdbx_seq_one_letter_code
_entity_poly.pdbx_strand_id
1 'polypeptide(L)'
;MILIAGLAACQKSEILQYNLKTPASIYFNFLDSTSMADSVVYTFAFTPGKLADTLYIPVRISGAVADRDRIFGMTAMDSGTTAIVKTHYAPLQNSYTIPAGQGTAFVPIIVYNTDSLLAKRAVSLELRLAPTSDLDTSLNDLIRARVIISNKLEEPSWWTMWEGAYFSSVKYQLFIIATGVNTLSTVGTDAPKNLFFVNLCASLLQDPFTWVSTHTGYVMELQPDGSYKFYNTNNPSGWILYAKNNSGNWFFKDENGGDVQ
;
A
#
# COMPACT_ATOMS: atom_id res chain seq x y z
N MET A 1 36.64 -73.87 14.15
CA MET A 1 36.67 -72.56 13.49
C MET A 1 35.30 -71.93 13.73
N ILE A 2 35.23 -71.03 14.74
CA ILE A 2 33.98 -70.40 15.16
C ILE A 2 33.96 -69.02 14.54
N LEU A 3 32.97 -68.79 13.68
CA LEU A 3 32.73 -67.51 12.98
C LEU A 3 31.87 -66.62 13.90
N ILE A 4 32.46 -65.55 14.46
CA ILE A 4 31.73 -64.54 15.26
C ILE A 4 31.21 -63.48 14.26
N ALA A 5 29.90 -63.47 14.02
CA ALA A 5 29.24 -62.41 13.27
C ALA A 5 29.04 -61.18 14.19
N GLY A 6 29.75 -60.09 13.90
CA GLY A 6 29.58 -58.81 14.58
C GLY A 6 28.26 -58.15 14.16
N LEU A 7 27.36 -57.93 15.12
CA LEU A 7 26.17 -57.09 14.97
C LEU A 7 26.61 -55.60 14.97
N ALA A 8 26.61 -54.98 13.81
CA ALA A 8 26.72 -53.53 13.69
C ALA A 8 25.40 -52.92 14.19
N ALA A 9 25.40 -52.43 15.41
CA ALA A 9 24.31 -51.63 15.93
C ALA A 9 24.28 -50.25 15.18
N CYS A 10 23.26 -50.02 14.38
CA CYS A 10 22.97 -48.67 13.90
C CYS A 10 22.74 -47.76 15.10
N GLN A 11 23.64 -46.82 15.33
CA GLN A 11 23.37 -45.70 16.25
C GLN A 11 22.21 -44.91 15.68
N LYS A 12 21.09 -44.95 16.43
CA LYS A 12 19.94 -44.07 16.16
C LYS A 12 20.44 -42.65 16.31
N SER A 13 20.47 -41.87 15.22
CA SER A 13 20.79 -40.43 15.29
C SER A 13 19.83 -39.78 16.27
N GLU A 14 20.36 -39.04 17.24
CA GLU A 14 19.53 -38.28 18.16
C GLU A 14 18.62 -37.37 17.34
N ILE A 15 17.31 -37.48 17.56
CA ILE A 15 16.34 -36.53 17.01
C ILE A 15 16.73 -35.18 17.62
N LEU A 16 17.11 -34.23 16.77
CA LEU A 16 17.36 -32.85 17.17
C LEU A 16 16.10 -32.35 17.88
N GLN A 17 16.06 -32.44 19.21
CA GLN A 17 14.98 -31.86 19.99
C GLN A 17 15.15 -30.34 19.89
N TYR A 18 14.11 -29.69 19.36
CA TYR A 18 14.03 -28.23 19.38
C TYR A 18 14.14 -27.77 20.83
N ASN A 19 15.15 -26.92 21.13
CA ASN A 19 15.40 -26.48 22.48
C ASN A 19 14.28 -25.50 22.92
N LEU A 20 13.27 -26.01 23.58
CA LEU A 20 12.12 -25.26 24.10
C LEU A 20 12.51 -24.17 25.13
N LYS A 21 13.79 -24.13 25.57
CA LYS A 21 14.32 -23.11 26.47
C LYS A 21 14.83 -21.87 25.74
N THR A 22 15.01 -21.94 24.41
CA THR A 22 15.39 -20.76 23.65
C THR A 22 14.16 -19.88 23.44
N PRO A 23 14.20 -18.59 23.76
CA PRO A 23 13.12 -17.68 23.49
C PRO A 23 12.72 -17.75 22.02
N ALA A 24 11.42 -17.74 21.75
CA ALA A 24 10.96 -17.67 20.36
C ALA A 24 11.34 -16.29 19.79
N SER A 25 11.78 -16.28 18.53
CA SER A 25 12.16 -15.03 17.85
C SER A 25 11.00 -14.50 17.03
N ILE A 26 10.79 -13.18 17.06
CA ILE A 26 9.81 -12.51 16.22
C ILE A 26 10.46 -11.95 14.95
N TYR A 27 9.74 -11.99 13.83
CA TYR A 27 10.19 -11.46 12.55
C TYR A 27 9.03 -10.96 11.70
N PHE A 28 9.31 -10.06 10.74
CA PHE A 28 8.36 -9.66 9.71
C PHE A 28 8.20 -10.78 8.68
N ASN A 29 6.98 -11.02 8.24
CA ASN A 29 6.66 -12.12 7.33
C ASN A 29 5.91 -11.61 6.10
N PHE A 30 6.63 -10.98 5.17
CA PHE A 30 6.09 -10.52 3.88
C PHE A 30 6.14 -11.59 2.78
N LEU A 31 6.28 -12.86 3.16
CA LEU A 31 6.41 -13.95 2.20
C LEU A 31 5.15 -14.06 1.34
N ASP A 32 5.24 -13.63 0.10
CA ASP A 32 4.53 -14.29 -0.96
C ASP A 32 5.42 -15.42 -1.51
N SER A 33 4.85 -16.36 -2.27
CA SER A 33 5.51 -17.60 -2.72
C SER A 33 6.71 -17.37 -3.67
N THR A 34 7.10 -16.13 -3.97
CA THR A 34 8.04 -15.76 -5.03
C THR A 34 9.16 -14.80 -4.64
N SER A 35 9.05 -14.06 -3.52
CA SER A 35 10.10 -13.14 -3.08
C SER A 35 10.10 -12.94 -1.57
N MET A 36 11.32 -12.81 -0.98
CA MET A 36 11.50 -12.23 0.36
C MET A 36 11.40 -10.71 0.22
N ALA A 37 10.18 -10.17 0.18
CA ALA A 37 10.01 -8.74 0.24
C ALA A 37 10.23 -8.27 1.68
N ASP A 38 11.02 -7.22 1.86
CA ASP A 38 11.22 -6.51 3.13
C ASP A 38 10.38 -5.23 3.20
N SER A 39 9.52 -5.00 2.21
CA SER A 39 8.82 -3.74 2.03
C SER A 39 7.36 -3.92 1.59
N VAL A 40 6.53 -3.00 2.04
CA VAL A 40 5.14 -2.80 1.60
C VAL A 40 5.06 -1.45 0.89
N VAL A 41 4.57 -1.46 -0.33
CA VAL A 41 4.28 -0.23 -1.09
C VAL A 41 2.77 0.04 -1.01
N TYR A 42 2.41 1.22 -0.53
CA TYR A 42 1.03 1.66 -0.45
C TYR A 42 0.86 3.01 -1.18
N THR A 43 -0.15 3.09 -2.02
CA THR A 43 -0.51 4.35 -2.68
C THR A 43 -1.98 4.70 -2.44
N PHE A 44 -2.22 5.95 -2.02
CA PHE A 44 -3.56 6.52 -1.92
C PHE A 44 -4.16 6.85 -3.29
N ALA A 45 -3.36 6.85 -4.33
CA ALA A 45 -3.77 7.25 -5.67
C ALA A 45 -4.89 6.35 -6.24
N PHE A 46 -5.00 5.10 -5.77
CA PHE A 46 -6.09 4.19 -6.15
C PHE A 46 -7.40 4.40 -5.38
N THR A 47 -7.39 5.26 -4.37
CA THR A 47 -8.57 5.60 -3.55
C THR A 47 -8.72 7.11 -3.44
N PRO A 48 -9.06 7.81 -4.53
CA PRO A 48 -9.21 9.25 -4.53
C PRO A 48 -10.19 9.72 -3.45
N GLY A 49 -9.80 10.72 -2.66
CA GLY A 49 -10.60 11.22 -1.54
C GLY A 49 -10.35 10.54 -0.19
N LYS A 50 -9.60 9.45 -0.14
CA LYS A 50 -9.26 8.80 1.13
C LYS A 50 -8.11 9.54 1.82
N LEU A 51 -8.34 9.99 3.06
CA LEU A 51 -7.35 10.77 3.85
C LEU A 51 -6.52 9.89 4.79
N ALA A 52 -7.00 8.71 5.12
CA ALA A 52 -6.30 7.76 5.99
C ALA A 52 -6.65 6.33 5.61
N ASP A 53 -5.69 5.43 5.86
CA ASP A 53 -5.91 3.98 5.73
C ASP A 53 -5.13 3.22 6.79
N THR A 54 -5.47 1.93 6.97
CA THR A 54 -4.77 1.04 7.90
C THR A 54 -4.11 -0.09 7.12
N LEU A 55 -2.78 -0.15 7.20
CA LEU A 55 -1.98 -1.25 6.69
C LEU A 55 -1.80 -2.29 7.79
N TYR A 56 -1.88 -3.55 7.43
CA TYR A 56 -1.68 -4.65 8.37
C TYR A 56 -0.36 -5.34 8.06
N ILE A 57 0.66 -5.05 8.87
CA ILE A 57 2.01 -5.58 8.68
C ILE A 57 2.10 -6.96 9.35
N PRO A 58 2.35 -8.03 8.58
CA PRO A 58 2.40 -9.38 9.13
C PRO A 58 3.69 -9.61 9.91
N VAL A 59 3.54 -10.12 11.13
CA VAL A 59 4.64 -10.60 11.97
C VAL A 59 4.42 -12.06 12.31
N ARG A 60 5.51 -12.79 12.49
CA ARG A 60 5.49 -14.22 12.82
C ARG A 60 6.57 -14.55 13.84
N ILE A 61 6.36 -15.61 14.58
CA ILE A 61 7.37 -16.17 15.46
C ILE A 61 8.06 -17.38 14.83
N SER A 62 9.35 -17.51 15.11
CA SER A 62 10.13 -18.72 14.92
C SER A 62 10.28 -19.39 16.28
N GLY A 63 9.69 -20.57 16.45
CA GLY A 63 9.68 -21.31 17.70
C GLY A 63 8.31 -21.82 18.09
N ALA A 64 8.22 -22.36 19.31
CA ALA A 64 6.97 -22.92 19.82
C ALA A 64 5.92 -21.83 20.06
N VAL A 65 4.68 -22.15 19.75
CA VAL A 65 3.51 -21.35 20.10
C VAL A 65 3.28 -21.48 21.62
N ALA A 66 2.89 -20.41 22.29
CA ALA A 66 2.59 -20.41 23.71
C ALA A 66 1.08 -20.42 23.97
N ASP A 67 0.68 -20.91 25.13
CA ASP A 67 -0.71 -20.92 25.62
C ASP A 67 -1.14 -19.59 26.25
N ARG A 68 -0.28 -18.58 26.20
CA ARG A 68 -0.51 -17.22 26.71
C ARG A 68 -0.18 -16.17 25.65
N ASP A 69 -0.71 -15.00 25.81
CA ASP A 69 -0.34 -13.82 25.03
C ASP A 69 1.13 -13.50 25.19
N ARG A 70 1.79 -13.10 24.09
CA ARG A 70 3.19 -12.67 24.08
C ARG A 70 3.31 -11.27 23.51
N ILE A 71 4.08 -10.45 24.21
CA ILE A 71 4.26 -9.04 23.87
C ILE A 71 5.56 -8.87 23.08
N PHE A 72 5.54 -7.95 22.09
CA PHE A 72 6.73 -7.51 21.37
C PHE A 72 6.70 -6.00 21.14
N GLY A 73 7.88 -5.43 20.91
CA GLY A 73 8.05 -4.03 20.58
C GLY A 73 8.24 -3.82 19.08
N MET A 74 7.85 -2.65 18.59
CA MET A 74 8.18 -2.18 17.24
C MET A 74 8.40 -0.68 17.28
N THR A 75 9.46 -0.20 16.61
CA THR A 75 9.84 1.22 16.58
C THR A 75 10.06 1.67 15.15
N ALA A 76 9.84 2.96 14.87
CA ALA A 76 10.33 3.60 13.68
C ALA A 76 11.82 3.89 13.86
N MET A 77 12.61 3.66 12.81
CA MET A 77 14.03 3.97 12.78
C MET A 77 14.24 5.36 12.18
N ASP A 78 15.12 6.17 12.76
CA ASP A 78 15.45 7.50 12.20
C ASP A 78 16.20 7.36 10.86
N SER A 79 17.09 6.38 10.76
CA SER A 79 17.85 6.12 9.54
C SER A 79 16.95 5.51 8.46
N GLY A 80 16.84 6.20 7.33
CA GLY A 80 16.05 5.78 6.16
C GLY A 80 14.56 6.17 6.22
N THR A 81 14.04 6.60 7.37
CA THR A 81 12.68 7.12 7.48
C THR A 81 12.61 8.55 6.98
N THR A 82 11.78 8.79 5.96
CA THR A 82 11.43 10.12 5.47
C THR A 82 9.98 10.50 5.79
N ALA A 83 9.18 9.53 6.24
CA ALA A 83 7.82 9.73 6.71
C ALA A 83 7.81 10.50 8.05
N ILE A 84 6.89 11.45 8.20
CA ILE A 84 6.75 12.28 9.40
C ILE A 84 5.55 11.77 10.20
N VAL A 85 5.79 11.50 11.49
CA VAL A 85 4.73 11.08 12.44
C VAL A 85 3.63 12.14 12.51
N LYS A 86 2.36 11.72 12.59
CA LYS A 86 1.14 12.55 12.56
C LYS A 86 0.84 13.23 11.20
N THR A 87 1.80 13.27 10.29
CA THR A 87 1.59 13.78 8.91
C THR A 87 1.39 12.62 7.94
N HIS A 88 2.26 11.60 7.99
CA HIS A 88 2.22 10.46 7.08
C HIS A 88 1.77 9.16 7.74
N TYR A 89 1.93 9.04 9.07
CA TYR A 89 1.48 7.88 9.83
C TYR A 89 1.14 8.25 11.28
N ALA A 90 0.29 7.44 11.92
CA ALA A 90 -0.02 7.56 13.34
C ALA A 90 1.17 7.12 14.20
N PRO A 91 1.36 7.69 15.41
CA PRO A 91 2.34 7.18 16.34
C PRO A 91 2.18 5.68 16.55
N LEU A 92 3.30 4.94 16.55
CA LEU A 92 3.30 3.52 16.81
C LEU A 92 2.93 3.27 18.29
N GLN A 93 2.35 2.11 18.57
CA GLN A 93 2.06 1.68 19.93
C GLN A 93 3.36 1.29 20.66
N ASN A 94 3.38 1.42 21.98
CA ASN A 94 4.53 1.04 22.80
C ASN A 94 4.77 -0.48 22.77
N SER A 95 3.72 -1.28 22.55
CA SER A 95 3.81 -2.73 22.44
C SER A 95 2.65 -3.30 21.62
N TYR A 96 2.87 -4.48 21.09
CA TYR A 96 1.93 -5.27 20.32
C TYR A 96 1.85 -6.69 20.89
N THR A 97 0.81 -7.43 20.53
CA THR A 97 0.54 -8.75 21.11
C THR A 97 0.41 -9.81 20.02
N ILE A 98 1.04 -10.96 20.22
CA ILE A 98 0.70 -12.21 19.56
C ILE A 98 -0.22 -12.97 20.52
N PRO A 99 -1.49 -13.25 20.14
CA PRO A 99 -2.44 -13.90 21.03
C PRO A 99 -2.03 -15.34 21.39
N ALA A 100 -2.51 -15.82 22.50
CA ALA A 100 -2.35 -17.22 22.95
C ALA A 100 -2.74 -18.19 21.82
N GLY A 101 -1.98 -19.25 21.65
CA GLY A 101 -2.21 -20.25 20.61
C GLY A 101 -1.88 -19.80 19.19
N GLN A 102 -1.42 -18.55 18.96
CA GLN A 102 -1.10 -18.04 17.65
C GLN A 102 0.41 -17.95 17.40
N GLY A 103 0.82 -18.20 16.17
CA GLY A 103 2.20 -18.01 15.70
C GLY A 103 2.39 -16.76 14.84
N THR A 104 1.30 -16.04 14.53
CA THR A 104 1.28 -14.86 13.66
C THR A 104 0.39 -13.77 14.24
N ALA A 105 0.70 -12.52 13.92
CA ALA A 105 -0.17 -11.37 14.17
C ALA A 105 -0.03 -10.35 13.04
N PHE A 106 -0.99 -9.43 12.97
CA PHE A 106 -0.99 -8.32 12.03
C PHE A 106 -0.93 -7.01 12.78
N VAL A 107 0.13 -6.25 12.56
CA VAL A 107 0.33 -4.95 13.21
C VAL A 107 -0.36 -3.86 12.41
N PRO A 108 -1.35 -3.15 12.96
CA PRO A 108 -2.00 -2.06 12.26
C PRO A 108 -1.11 -0.82 12.24
N ILE A 109 -0.81 -0.30 11.05
CA ILE A 109 -0.15 0.97 10.81
C ILE A 109 -1.14 1.89 10.11
N ILE A 110 -1.59 2.94 10.79
CA ILE A 110 -2.46 3.95 10.19
C ILE A 110 -1.58 4.91 9.41
N VAL A 111 -1.85 5.06 8.12
CA VAL A 111 -1.16 5.97 7.21
C VAL A 111 -2.08 7.10 6.78
N TYR A 112 -1.52 8.27 6.47
CA TYR A 112 -2.26 9.48 6.13
C TYR A 112 -1.89 10.03 4.76
N ASN A 113 -2.89 10.60 4.07
CA ASN A 113 -2.78 11.33 2.80
C ASN A 113 -3.03 12.84 3.03
N THR A 114 -2.32 13.44 4.00
CA THR A 114 -2.49 14.86 4.35
C THR A 114 -1.42 15.76 3.74
N ASP A 115 -0.31 15.19 3.26
CA ASP A 115 0.75 15.90 2.56
C ASP A 115 0.52 15.85 1.04
N SER A 116 0.25 17.00 0.42
CA SER A 116 0.08 17.13 -1.03
C SER A 116 1.33 16.72 -1.83
N LEU A 117 2.52 16.72 -1.22
CA LEU A 117 3.76 16.28 -1.85
C LEU A 117 3.78 14.76 -2.11
N LEU A 118 2.92 13.96 -1.47
CA LEU A 118 2.79 12.54 -1.76
C LEU A 118 2.37 12.25 -3.21
N ALA A 119 1.73 13.20 -3.89
CA ALA A 119 1.44 13.12 -5.32
C ALA A 119 2.69 13.27 -6.22
N LYS A 120 3.79 13.83 -5.67
CA LYS A 120 5.04 14.05 -6.40
C LYS A 120 6.16 13.12 -5.97
N ARG A 121 6.18 12.70 -4.72
CA ARG A 121 7.22 11.83 -4.14
C ARG A 121 6.64 10.86 -3.12
N ALA A 122 7.20 9.67 -3.06
CA ALA A 122 6.95 8.73 -1.98
C ALA A 122 7.76 9.11 -0.72
N VAL A 123 7.25 8.71 0.43
CA VAL A 123 7.98 8.73 1.71
C VAL A 123 8.12 7.31 2.25
N SER A 124 9.17 7.03 3.00
CA SER A 124 9.44 5.73 3.60
C SER A 124 9.38 5.78 5.12
N LEU A 125 8.81 4.75 5.72
CA LEU A 125 8.82 4.48 7.15
C LEU A 125 9.60 3.17 7.37
N GLU A 126 10.78 3.27 7.98
CA GLU A 126 11.58 2.12 8.35
C GLU A 126 11.14 1.63 9.74
N LEU A 127 10.75 0.38 9.82
CA LEU A 127 10.30 -0.27 11.03
C LEU A 127 11.33 -1.26 11.53
N ARG A 128 11.45 -1.40 12.85
CA ARG A 128 12.28 -2.41 13.49
C ARG A 128 11.55 -3.05 14.66
N LEU A 129 11.57 -4.38 14.68
CA LEU A 129 11.11 -5.14 15.85
C LEU A 129 12.11 -5.00 16.99
N ALA A 130 11.59 -4.89 18.21
CA ALA A 130 12.36 -4.80 19.44
C ALA A 130 12.09 -6.02 20.34
N PRO A 131 13.13 -6.59 20.97
CA PRO A 131 12.98 -7.74 21.85
C PRO A 131 12.24 -7.34 23.14
N THR A 132 11.64 -8.34 23.77
CA THR A 132 11.00 -8.24 25.08
C THR A 132 11.39 -9.46 25.93
N SER A 133 10.81 -9.58 27.13
CA SER A 133 10.94 -10.81 27.93
C SER A 133 10.28 -12.04 27.28
N ASP A 134 9.33 -11.83 26.35
CA ASP A 134 8.55 -12.89 25.72
C ASP A 134 9.12 -13.37 24.39
N LEU A 135 9.73 -12.48 23.63
CA LEU A 135 10.20 -12.71 22.26
C LEU A 135 11.54 -12.00 22.02
N ASP A 136 12.47 -12.70 21.42
CA ASP A 136 13.73 -12.12 21.00
C ASP A 136 13.71 -11.68 19.52
N THR A 137 14.80 -11.10 19.04
CA THR A 137 14.98 -10.62 17.66
C THR A 137 16.25 -11.18 17.05
N SER A 138 16.55 -12.46 17.28
CA SER A 138 17.79 -13.11 16.81
C SER A 138 17.87 -13.30 15.29
N LEU A 139 16.74 -13.17 14.57
CA LEU A 139 16.70 -13.26 13.10
C LEU A 139 16.99 -11.88 12.47
N ASN A 140 18.24 -11.42 12.58
CA ASN A 140 18.66 -10.05 12.27
C ASN A 140 18.23 -9.50 10.89
N ASP A 141 18.16 -10.35 9.88
CA ASP A 141 17.78 -9.96 8.51
C ASP A 141 16.27 -9.78 8.33
N LEU A 142 15.46 -10.30 9.27
CA LEU A 142 14.00 -10.31 9.18
C LEU A 142 13.30 -9.40 10.22
N ILE A 143 14.07 -8.66 11.01
CA ILE A 143 13.52 -7.75 12.04
C ILE A 143 13.31 -6.33 11.54
N ARG A 144 13.56 -6.08 10.26
CA ARG A 144 13.36 -4.77 9.63
C ARG A 144 12.30 -4.89 8.54
N ALA A 145 11.53 -3.82 8.37
CA ALA A 145 10.55 -3.68 7.32
C ALA A 145 10.46 -2.22 6.87
N ARG A 146 10.13 -2.02 5.61
CA ARG A 146 9.91 -0.69 5.03
C ARG A 146 8.47 -0.55 4.58
N VAL A 147 7.83 0.56 4.94
CA VAL A 147 6.54 0.97 4.39
C VAL A 147 6.77 2.19 3.50
N ILE A 148 6.46 2.06 2.21
CA ILE A 148 6.55 3.15 1.25
C ILE A 148 5.14 3.70 1.04
N ILE A 149 4.95 4.99 1.30
CA ILE A 149 3.67 5.68 1.22
C ILE A 149 3.74 6.72 0.11
N SER A 150 2.78 6.70 -0.80
CA SER A 150 2.68 7.68 -1.88
C SER A 150 1.22 8.02 -2.22
N ASN A 151 1.03 9.02 -3.06
CA ASN A 151 -0.22 9.32 -3.75
C ASN A 151 0.05 9.55 -5.25
N LYS A 152 1.09 8.87 -5.78
CA LYS A 152 1.51 8.98 -7.17
C LYS A 152 0.91 7.86 -7.99
N LEU A 153 0.36 8.22 -9.14
CA LEU A 153 -0.05 7.30 -10.19
C LEU A 153 1.03 7.24 -11.27
N GLU A 154 1.43 6.04 -11.63
CA GLU A 154 2.33 5.77 -12.76
C GLU A 154 1.54 5.11 -13.88
N GLU A 155 2.01 5.29 -15.13
CA GLU A 155 1.36 4.72 -16.30
C GLU A 155 1.32 3.18 -16.20
N PRO A 156 0.13 2.57 -16.15
CA PRO A 156 0.01 1.12 -16.14
C PRO A 156 0.16 0.54 -17.56
N SER A 157 0.59 -0.72 -17.64
CA SER A 157 0.86 -1.39 -18.93
C SER A 157 -0.34 -1.50 -19.89
N TRP A 158 -1.56 -1.40 -19.36
CA TRP A 158 -2.80 -1.44 -20.16
C TRP A 158 -3.21 -0.08 -20.73
N TRP A 159 -2.58 1.04 -20.27
CA TRP A 159 -3.03 2.41 -20.56
C TRP A 159 -3.08 2.71 -22.06
N THR A 160 -1.97 2.52 -22.76
CA THR A 160 -1.85 2.82 -24.18
C THR A 160 -2.85 2.05 -25.04
N MET A 161 -3.25 0.86 -24.61
CA MET A 161 -4.22 0.02 -25.33
C MET A 161 -5.63 0.59 -25.26
N TRP A 162 -6.05 1.22 -24.16
CA TRP A 162 -7.42 1.62 -23.91
C TRP A 162 -7.63 3.12 -23.82
N GLU A 163 -6.68 3.86 -23.23
CA GLU A 163 -6.78 5.32 -22.98
C GLU A 163 -5.95 6.15 -24.00
N GLY A 164 -5.20 5.49 -24.90
CA GLY A 164 -4.38 6.13 -25.91
C GLY A 164 -2.97 6.48 -25.44
N ALA A 165 -2.22 7.17 -26.30
CA ALA A 165 -0.80 7.46 -26.06
C ALA A 165 -0.56 8.57 -25.03
N TYR A 166 -1.57 9.41 -24.75
CA TYR A 166 -1.44 10.47 -23.76
C TYR A 166 -1.68 9.90 -22.36
N PHE A 167 -0.66 9.99 -21.52
CA PHE A 167 -0.75 9.68 -20.10
C PHE A 167 -0.52 10.92 -19.23
N SER A 168 -1.32 11.08 -18.21
CA SER A 168 -1.03 11.93 -17.06
C SER A 168 -1.57 11.29 -15.78
N SER A 169 -0.92 11.56 -14.66
CA SER A 169 -1.40 11.06 -13.37
C SER A 169 -2.78 11.62 -13.03
N VAL A 170 -3.08 12.85 -13.45
CA VAL A 170 -4.40 13.47 -13.31
C VAL A 170 -5.45 12.75 -14.16
N LYS A 171 -5.17 12.42 -15.45
CA LYS A 171 -6.11 11.65 -16.27
C LYS A 171 -6.40 10.28 -15.65
N TYR A 172 -5.37 9.61 -15.16
CA TYR A 172 -5.56 8.32 -14.50
C TYR A 172 -6.35 8.46 -13.17
N GLN A 173 -6.14 9.52 -12.41
CA GLN A 173 -6.96 9.81 -11.23
C GLN A 173 -8.44 10.05 -11.61
N LEU A 174 -8.70 10.82 -12.66
CA LEU A 174 -10.06 11.03 -13.19
C LEU A 174 -10.70 9.74 -13.68
N PHE A 175 -9.92 8.87 -14.34
CA PHE A 175 -10.37 7.52 -14.72
C PHE A 175 -10.82 6.71 -13.51
N ILE A 176 -10.01 6.66 -12.44
CA ILE A 176 -10.36 5.93 -11.20
C ILE A 176 -11.61 6.54 -10.56
N ILE A 177 -11.73 7.86 -10.52
CA ILE A 177 -12.91 8.57 -9.99
C ILE A 177 -14.16 8.21 -10.78
N ALA A 178 -14.09 8.23 -12.10
CA ALA A 178 -15.23 7.98 -12.97
C ALA A 178 -15.69 6.52 -12.97
N THR A 179 -14.76 5.59 -12.82
CA THR A 179 -14.99 4.16 -13.05
C THR A 179 -15.04 3.31 -11.78
N GLY A 180 -14.40 3.77 -10.70
CA GLY A 180 -14.19 2.99 -9.48
C GLY A 180 -13.18 1.83 -9.63
N VAL A 181 -12.52 1.70 -10.79
CA VAL A 181 -11.50 0.66 -11.02
C VAL A 181 -10.13 1.29 -11.30
N ASN A 182 -9.07 0.58 -10.94
CA ASN A 182 -7.69 1.03 -11.12
C ASN A 182 -6.89 0.18 -12.13
N THR A 183 -7.53 -0.77 -12.79
CA THR A 183 -6.89 -1.62 -13.80
C THR A 183 -7.88 -2.08 -14.83
N LEU A 184 -7.42 -2.23 -16.06
CA LEU A 184 -8.15 -2.85 -17.17
C LEU A 184 -7.39 -4.10 -17.64
N SER A 185 -8.14 -5.08 -18.10
CA SER A 185 -7.58 -6.30 -18.67
C SER A 185 -6.93 -6.00 -20.03
N THR A 186 -5.82 -6.67 -20.33
CA THR A 186 -5.20 -6.67 -21.65
C THR A 186 -5.69 -7.82 -22.55
N VAL A 187 -6.63 -8.63 -22.05
CA VAL A 187 -7.20 -9.77 -22.79
C VAL A 187 -8.30 -9.25 -23.72
N GLY A 188 -8.21 -9.59 -25.01
CA GLY A 188 -9.10 -9.08 -26.04
C GLY A 188 -10.59 -9.40 -25.84
N THR A 189 -10.93 -10.50 -25.18
CA THR A 189 -12.33 -10.87 -24.84
C THR A 189 -12.99 -9.90 -23.87
N ASP A 190 -12.18 -9.14 -23.10
CA ASP A 190 -12.67 -8.16 -22.12
C ASP A 190 -12.89 -6.76 -22.74
N ALA A 191 -12.65 -6.58 -24.04
CA ALA A 191 -12.77 -5.30 -24.72
C ALA A 191 -14.12 -4.60 -24.49
N PRO A 192 -15.30 -5.26 -24.57
CA PRO A 192 -16.58 -4.58 -24.31
C PRO A 192 -16.67 -3.98 -22.90
N LYS A 193 -16.15 -4.69 -21.89
CA LYS A 193 -16.09 -4.23 -20.50
C LYS A 193 -15.12 -3.04 -20.36
N ASN A 194 -13.94 -3.14 -20.96
CA ASN A 194 -12.94 -2.10 -20.88
C ASN A 194 -13.42 -0.81 -21.56
N LEU A 195 -14.04 -0.91 -22.76
CA LEU A 195 -14.62 0.22 -23.46
C LEU A 195 -15.75 0.89 -22.66
N PHE A 196 -16.52 0.15 -21.90
CA PHE A 196 -17.50 0.74 -20.97
C PHE A 196 -16.81 1.65 -19.96
N PHE A 197 -15.72 1.24 -19.33
CA PHE A 197 -14.97 2.06 -18.39
C PHE A 197 -14.31 3.28 -19.05
N VAL A 198 -13.72 3.11 -20.25
CA VAL A 198 -13.18 4.23 -21.03
C VAL A 198 -14.25 5.28 -21.31
N ASN A 199 -15.47 4.85 -21.68
CA ASN A 199 -16.58 5.76 -21.91
C ASN A 199 -17.05 6.49 -20.65
N LEU A 200 -17.00 5.86 -19.47
CA LEU A 200 -17.28 6.54 -18.20
C LEU A 200 -16.27 7.65 -17.93
N CYS A 201 -14.99 7.39 -18.14
CA CYS A 201 -13.94 8.41 -18.02
C CYS A 201 -14.18 9.55 -19.02
N ALA A 202 -14.40 9.23 -20.29
CA ALA A 202 -14.69 10.22 -21.33
C ALA A 202 -15.89 11.11 -20.96
N SER A 203 -16.96 10.55 -20.37
CA SER A 203 -18.13 11.31 -19.94
C SER A 203 -17.79 12.35 -18.85
N LEU A 204 -16.96 11.99 -17.87
CA LEU A 204 -16.47 12.93 -16.87
C LEU A 204 -15.61 14.03 -17.50
N LEU A 205 -14.72 13.68 -18.42
CA LEU A 205 -13.83 14.66 -19.08
C LEU A 205 -14.61 15.65 -19.94
N GLN A 206 -15.68 15.20 -20.64
CA GLN A 206 -16.48 16.01 -21.52
C GLN A 206 -17.44 16.93 -20.79
N ASP A 207 -18.12 16.47 -19.75
CA ASP A 207 -19.09 17.24 -19.00
C ASP A 207 -19.02 16.95 -17.47
N PRO A 208 -18.02 17.53 -16.78
CA PRO A 208 -17.85 17.33 -15.35
C PRO A 208 -19.02 17.89 -14.52
N PHE A 209 -19.76 18.90 -15.03
CA PHE A 209 -20.88 19.49 -14.29
C PHE A 209 -22.08 18.53 -14.25
N THR A 210 -22.46 17.94 -15.38
CA THR A 210 -23.50 16.91 -15.41
C THR A 210 -23.05 15.67 -14.61
N TRP A 211 -21.78 15.28 -14.70
CA TRP A 211 -21.26 14.16 -13.94
C TRP A 211 -21.40 14.40 -12.43
N VAL A 212 -20.96 15.55 -11.91
CA VAL A 212 -21.07 15.93 -10.49
C VAL A 212 -22.53 15.95 -10.01
N SER A 213 -23.49 16.36 -10.86
CA SER A 213 -24.91 16.41 -10.49
C SER A 213 -25.50 15.04 -10.11
N THR A 214 -24.87 13.95 -10.59
CA THR A 214 -25.28 12.56 -10.35
C THR A 214 -24.36 11.78 -9.42
N HIS A 215 -23.21 12.37 -9.02
CA HIS A 215 -22.20 11.73 -8.17
C HIS A 215 -22.02 12.50 -6.86
N THR A 216 -22.77 12.11 -5.84
CA THR A 216 -22.70 12.75 -4.52
C THR A 216 -21.27 12.68 -3.93
N GLY A 217 -20.87 13.75 -3.24
CA GLY A 217 -19.54 13.87 -2.63
C GLY A 217 -18.50 14.50 -3.53
N TYR A 218 -18.79 14.80 -4.81
CA TYR A 218 -17.92 15.59 -5.68
C TYR A 218 -18.55 16.95 -6.00
N VAL A 219 -17.70 17.95 -6.18
CA VAL A 219 -18.12 19.33 -6.46
C VAL A 219 -17.24 19.99 -7.50
N MET A 220 -17.81 20.94 -8.24
CA MET A 220 -17.12 21.92 -9.08
C MET A 220 -17.20 23.27 -8.42
N GLU A 221 -16.14 23.74 -7.76
CA GLU A 221 -16.10 24.99 -7.04
C GLU A 221 -15.50 26.11 -7.90
N LEU A 222 -16.32 27.16 -8.20
CA LEU A 222 -15.87 28.32 -8.98
C LEU A 222 -14.80 29.10 -8.21
N GLN A 223 -13.70 29.42 -8.89
CA GLN A 223 -12.62 30.21 -8.35
C GLN A 223 -12.71 31.67 -8.80
N PRO A 224 -12.06 32.64 -8.08
CA PRO A 224 -12.10 34.06 -8.42
C PRO A 224 -11.56 34.41 -9.83
N ASP A 225 -10.68 33.57 -10.38
CA ASP A 225 -10.12 33.70 -11.74
C ASP A 225 -11.03 33.13 -12.84
N GLY A 226 -12.19 32.61 -12.47
CA GLY A 226 -13.17 32.00 -13.36
C GLY A 226 -12.91 30.54 -13.68
N SER A 227 -11.84 29.92 -13.17
CA SER A 227 -11.61 28.48 -13.26
C SER A 227 -12.44 27.70 -12.22
N TYR A 228 -12.36 26.38 -12.23
CA TYR A 228 -13.03 25.54 -11.22
C TYR A 228 -12.04 24.57 -10.58
N LYS A 229 -12.31 24.26 -9.30
CA LYS A 229 -11.70 23.14 -8.60
C LYS A 229 -12.70 21.99 -8.57
N PHE A 230 -12.30 20.86 -9.09
CA PHE A 230 -13.01 19.58 -8.97
C PHE A 230 -12.39 18.77 -7.83
N TYR A 231 -13.18 18.38 -6.85
CA TYR A 231 -12.69 17.60 -5.71
C TYR A 231 -13.80 16.80 -5.01
N ASN A 232 -13.36 15.82 -4.21
CA ASN A 232 -14.24 15.11 -3.29
C ASN A 232 -14.36 15.90 -1.98
N THR A 233 -15.59 16.09 -1.47
CA THR A 233 -15.86 16.86 -0.24
C THR A 233 -15.18 16.28 1.01
N ASN A 234 -14.85 14.98 1.02
CA ASN A 234 -14.07 14.34 2.07
C ASN A 234 -12.57 14.64 1.98
N ASN A 235 -12.09 15.14 0.83
CA ASN A 235 -10.69 15.55 0.61
C ASN A 235 -10.63 16.82 -0.24
N PRO A 236 -10.98 18.00 0.31
CA PRO A 236 -10.96 19.25 -0.44
C PRO A 236 -9.56 19.68 -0.90
N SER A 237 -8.50 19.21 -0.25
CA SER A 237 -7.11 19.51 -0.63
C SER A 237 -6.64 18.78 -1.89
N GLY A 238 -7.28 17.66 -2.24
CA GLY A 238 -6.99 16.85 -3.44
C GLY A 238 -7.73 17.33 -4.70
N TRP A 239 -7.85 18.64 -4.88
CA TRP A 239 -8.56 19.21 -6.02
C TRP A 239 -7.78 19.09 -7.34
N ILE A 240 -8.51 18.99 -8.45
CA ILE A 240 -8.03 19.02 -9.83
C ILE A 240 -8.55 20.31 -10.48
N LEU A 241 -7.66 21.00 -11.18
CA LEU A 241 -8.01 22.25 -11.88
C LEU A 241 -8.81 21.93 -13.17
N TYR A 242 -9.92 22.64 -13.37
CA TYR A 242 -10.67 22.67 -14.61
C TYR A 242 -10.71 24.12 -15.12
N ALA A 243 -10.06 24.38 -16.24
CA ALA A 243 -9.85 25.73 -16.73
C ALA A 243 -9.85 25.79 -18.25
N LYS A 244 -10.06 26.99 -18.80
CA LYS A 244 -9.93 27.25 -20.24
C LYS A 244 -8.47 27.17 -20.68
N ASN A 245 -8.28 26.61 -21.86
CA ASN A 245 -7.02 26.72 -22.58
C ASN A 245 -6.94 28.04 -23.38
N ASN A 246 -5.83 28.25 -24.10
CA ASN A 246 -5.60 29.43 -24.92
C ASN A 246 -6.61 29.62 -26.06
N SER A 247 -7.31 28.56 -26.46
CA SER A 247 -8.36 28.58 -27.49
C SER A 247 -9.77 28.80 -26.90
N GLY A 248 -9.87 28.97 -25.57
CA GLY A 248 -11.14 29.20 -24.84
C GLY A 248 -11.92 27.92 -24.52
N ASN A 249 -11.39 26.75 -24.82
CA ASN A 249 -12.02 25.47 -24.53
C ASN A 249 -11.69 25.01 -23.10
N TRP A 250 -12.65 24.35 -22.45
CA TRP A 250 -12.53 23.88 -21.08
C TRP A 250 -11.89 22.49 -21.01
N PHE A 251 -10.89 22.31 -20.12
CA PHE A 251 -10.23 21.06 -19.85
C PHE A 251 -9.85 20.93 -18.37
N PHE A 252 -9.82 19.71 -17.88
CA PHE A 252 -9.02 19.40 -16.70
C PHE A 252 -7.54 19.67 -17.03
N LYS A 253 -6.78 20.14 -16.04
CA LYS A 253 -5.35 20.38 -16.20
C LYS A 253 -4.56 19.25 -15.56
N ASP A 254 -3.56 18.76 -16.27
CA ASP A 254 -2.66 17.74 -15.77
C ASP A 254 -1.67 18.32 -14.72
N GLU A 255 -0.82 17.47 -14.19
CA GLU A 255 0.19 17.80 -13.19
C GLU A 255 1.25 18.81 -13.68
N ASN A 256 1.33 19.05 -14.99
CA ASN A 256 2.22 20.01 -15.63
C ASN A 256 1.49 21.27 -16.13
N GLY A 257 0.17 21.36 -15.93
CA GLY A 257 -0.69 22.43 -16.38
C GLY A 257 -1.16 22.30 -17.84
N GLY A 258 -0.87 21.18 -18.50
CA GLY A 258 -1.36 20.84 -19.81
C GLY A 258 -2.85 20.43 -19.79
N ASP A 259 -3.48 20.38 -20.97
CA ASP A 259 -4.85 19.92 -21.13
C ASP A 259 -4.91 18.40 -21.04
N VAL A 260 -5.77 17.87 -20.17
CA VAL A 260 -6.08 16.43 -20.13
C VAL A 260 -6.88 16.07 -21.38
N GLN A 261 -6.39 15.06 -22.13
CA GLN A 261 -6.94 14.62 -23.42
C GLN A 261 -7.56 13.23 -23.32
#